data_6f5206ca57e74f371855b69e3c156907
#
_entry.id   6f5206ca57e74f371855b69e3c156907
#
_cell.length_a   1.000
_cell.length_b   1.000
_cell.length_c   1.000
_cell.angle_alpha   90.00
_cell.angle_beta   90.00
_cell.angle_gamma   90.00
#
_symmetry.space_group_name_H-M   'P 1'
#
loop_
_entity.id
_entity.type
_entity.pdbx_description
1 polymer ?
#
loop_
_entity_poly.entity_id
_entity_poly.type
_entity_poly.pdbx_seq_one_letter_code
_entity_poly.pdbx_strand_id
1 'polypeptide(L)'
;MQSLFSRKSHNLGLWELFFKVLEEGSFSRVADQRGLERTQVSRLIKTLEAEIGHELLVRNGPKIVPTHVALEAKRHILPLLRDFDEALLTIKASGKEESGTIRIGARPGLMQAHLVPLLKEFQSLYPQITFDIFTDDDPRAFMRGQTDLMLYYGPVNNPNLIETWITRSVLIPCASPEYIASEGMPMTPKDLIRHTGIIYTGRARKPSDLLELNGKQTGYHWKSTMRFNNILSAKAAAIAQAGIILDMPMHHCYKEIVAGELVPVLNGWHVPQLENYIACTVESAKVKRVQLFLEWFVQRRREIESEMKHTLQRDFGLKL
;
A
#
# COMPACT_ATOMS: atom_id res chain seq x y z
N MET A 1 7.49 -11.02 41.67
CA MET A 1 7.62 -11.08 40.19
C MET A 1 7.48 -12.54 39.78
N GLN A 2 6.27 -12.98 39.34
CA GLN A 2 6.11 -14.30 38.76
C GLN A 2 6.89 -14.34 37.44
N SER A 3 7.71 -15.40 37.27
CA SER A 3 8.55 -15.56 36.08
C SER A 3 7.72 -15.45 34.79
N LEU A 4 8.14 -14.56 33.88
CA LEU A 4 7.56 -14.37 32.56
C LEU A 4 7.41 -15.69 31.75
N PHE A 5 8.17 -16.76 32.13
CA PHE A 5 8.24 -18.03 31.40
C PHE A 5 7.39 -19.14 31.96
N SER A 6 6.65 -18.92 33.08
CA SER A 6 5.91 -20.01 33.76
C SER A 6 4.43 -20.13 33.33
N ARG A 7 3.89 -19.16 32.57
CA ARG A 7 2.48 -19.17 32.16
C ARG A 7 2.31 -19.85 30.80
N LYS A 8 1.34 -20.75 30.68
CA LYS A 8 1.01 -21.43 29.42
C LYS A 8 0.52 -20.47 28.35
N SER A 9 -0.12 -19.35 28.73
CA SER A 9 -0.52 -18.27 27.84
C SER A 9 0.66 -17.58 27.14
N HIS A 10 1.89 -17.72 27.63
CA HIS A 10 3.12 -17.27 26.98
C HIS A 10 3.68 -18.31 25.99
N ASN A 11 3.03 -19.45 25.83
CA ASN A 11 3.46 -20.46 24.87
C ASN A 11 3.02 -20.06 23.47
N LEU A 12 3.96 -19.59 22.64
CA LEU A 12 3.71 -19.17 21.27
C LEU A 12 3.06 -20.28 20.42
N GLY A 13 3.42 -21.55 20.66
CA GLY A 13 2.83 -22.69 19.96
C GLY A 13 1.33 -22.89 20.23
N LEU A 14 0.83 -22.48 21.40
CA LEU A 14 -0.62 -22.51 21.68
C LEU A 14 -1.36 -21.42 20.91
N TRP A 15 -0.77 -20.22 20.78
CA TRP A 15 -1.32 -19.15 19.97
C TRP A 15 -1.29 -19.48 18.48
N GLU A 16 -0.21 -20.07 18.00
CA GLU A 16 -0.11 -20.54 16.61
C GLU A 16 -1.18 -21.59 16.30
N LEU A 17 -1.35 -22.57 17.19
CA LEU A 17 -2.39 -23.59 17.08
C LEU A 17 -3.79 -22.97 17.07
N PHE A 18 -4.05 -22.00 17.93
CA PHE A 18 -5.31 -21.27 17.99
C PHE A 18 -5.60 -20.52 16.68
N PHE A 19 -4.65 -19.75 16.16
CA PHE A 19 -4.85 -19.02 14.91
C PHE A 19 -5.04 -19.97 13.72
N LYS A 20 -4.39 -21.13 13.74
CA LYS A 20 -4.61 -22.15 12.71
C LYS A 20 -6.02 -22.75 12.79
N VAL A 21 -6.53 -23.02 13.98
CA VAL A 21 -7.94 -23.45 14.18
C VAL A 21 -8.91 -22.39 13.70
N LEU A 22 -8.61 -21.11 13.93
CA LEU A 22 -9.43 -19.99 13.49
C LEU A 22 -9.45 -19.85 11.96
N GLU A 23 -8.31 -20.06 11.32
CA GLU A 23 -8.15 -20.03 9.85
C GLU A 23 -8.90 -21.18 9.17
N GLU A 24 -8.68 -22.42 9.65
CA GLU A 24 -9.27 -23.63 9.07
C GLU A 24 -10.76 -23.82 9.42
N GLY A 25 -11.23 -23.14 10.47
CA GLY A 25 -12.59 -23.32 10.99
C GLY A 25 -12.89 -24.74 11.48
N SER A 26 -11.86 -25.59 11.71
CA SER A 26 -12.01 -27.01 12.03
C SER A 26 -10.88 -27.56 12.88
N PHE A 27 -11.24 -28.06 14.07
CA PHE A 27 -10.30 -28.77 14.95
C PHE A 27 -9.74 -30.06 14.31
N SER A 28 -10.57 -30.78 13.54
CA SER A 28 -10.15 -32.04 12.92
C SER A 28 -9.10 -31.80 11.84
N ARG A 29 -9.29 -30.81 10.96
CA ARG A 29 -8.31 -30.47 9.92
C ARG A 29 -6.96 -30.05 10.51
N VAL A 30 -6.98 -29.25 11.57
CA VAL A 30 -5.74 -28.84 12.24
C VAL A 30 -5.07 -30.03 12.96
N ALA A 31 -5.85 -30.93 13.54
CA ALA A 31 -5.34 -32.15 14.13
C ALA A 31 -4.62 -33.02 13.11
N ASP A 32 -5.26 -33.26 11.95
CA ASP A 32 -4.68 -34.03 10.84
C ASP A 32 -3.38 -33.39 10.31
N GLN A 33 -3.35 -32.07 10.13
CA GLN A 33 -2.17 -31.33 9.66
C GLN A 33 -0.99 -31.39 10.64
N ARG A 34 -1.27 -31.51 11.94
CA ARG A 34 -0.26 -31.49 13.02
C ARG A 34 0.08 -32.89 13.58
N GLY A 35 -0.53 -33.94 13.05
CA GLY A 35 -0.37 -35.30 13.57
C GLY A 35 -0.86 -35.45 15.01
N LEU A 36 -1.92 -34.74 15.39
CA LEU A 36 -2.52 -34.74 16.71
C LEU A 36 -3.92 -35.36 16.66
N GLU A 37 -4.45 -35.74 17.79
CA GLU A 37 -5.86 -36.08 17.92
C GLU A 37 -6.71 -34.80 18.08
N ARG A 38 -7.93 -34.79 17.52
CA ARG A 38 -8.89 -33.69 17.68
C ARG A 38 -9.12 -33.27 19.13
N THR A 39 -9.17 -34.28 20.03
CA THR A 39 -9.33 -34.09 21.48
C THR A 39 -8.16 -33.34 22.10
N GLN A 40 -6.93 -33.63 21.64
CA GLN A 40 -5.72 -32.95 22.08
C GLN A 40 -5.74 -31.47 21.65
N VAL A 41 -6.06 -31.18 20.37
CA VAL A 41 -6.17 -29.78 19.89
C VAL A 41 -7.21 -29.02 20.71
N SER A 42 -8.40 -29.61 20.93
CA SER A 42 -9.44 -28.97 21.74
C SER A 42 -9.01 -28.69 23.17
N ARG A 43 -8.28 -29.63 23.80
CA ARG A 43 -7.76 -29.48 25.17
C ARG A 43 -6.70 -28.35 25.23
N LEU A 44 -5.81 -28.27 24.23
CA LEU A 44 -4.77 -27.25 24.18
C LEU A 44 -5.39 -25.84 24.06
N ILE A 45 -6.41 -25.69 23.23
CA ILE A 45 -7.14 -24.40 23.11
C ILE A 45 -7.84 -24.05 24.43
N LYS A 46 -8.54 -25.00 25.07
CA LYS A 46 -9.15 -24.79 26.40
C LYS A 46 -8.12 -24.41 27.47
N THR A 47 -6.91 -24.96 27.39
CA THR A 47 -5.82 -24.55 28.27
C THR A 47 -5.43 -23.12 28.07
N LEU A 48 -5.33 -22.65 26.81
CA LEU A 48 -5.06 -21.25 26.47
C LEU A 48 -6.18 -20.34 26.99
N GLU A 49 -7.45 -20.69 26.74
CA GLU A 49 -8.63 -19.96 27.22
C GLU A 49 -8.66 -19.83 28.74
N ALA A 50 -8.36 -20.91 29.46
CA ALA A 50 -8.29 -20.91 30.91
C ALA A 50 -7.19 -20.00 31.46
N GLU A 51 -6.03 -19.94 30.79
CA GLU A 51 -4.89 -19.09 31.19
C GLU A 51 -5.17 -17.59 30.98
N ILE A 52 -5.90 -17.23 29.92
CA ILE A 52 -6.25 -15.85 29.64
C ILE A 52 -7.57 -15.42 30.32
N GLY A 53 -8.33 -16.40 30.86
CA GLY A 53 -9.60 -16.15 31.57
C GLY A 53 -10.79 -15.80 30.65
N HIS A 54 -10.65 -16.05 29.34
CA HIS A 54 -11.69 -15.74 28.35
C HIS A 54 -11.80 -16.83 27.29
N GLU A 55 -13.04 -17.10 26.86
CA GLU A 55 -13.27 -17.94 25.68
C GLU A 55 -12.81 -17.21 24.39
N LEU A 56 -12.09 -17.93 23.57
CA LEU A 56 -11.65 -17.44 22.27
C LEU A 56 -12.55 -17.94 21.13
N LEU A 57 -13.11 -19.13 21.28
CA LEU A 57 -13.94 -19.77 20.27
C LEU A 57 -15.29 -20.17 20.84
N VAL A 58 -16.34 -19.84 20.12
CA VAL A 58 -17.72 -20.28 20.41
C VAL A 58 -18.26 -21.14 19.27
N ARG A 59 -19.14 -22.08 19.61
CA ARG A 59 -19.82 -22.91 18.62
C ARG A 59 -21.14 -22.25 18.22
N ASN A 60 -21.32 -22.04 16.93
CA ASN A 60 -22.60 -21.67 16.35
C ASN A 60 -23.04 -22.79 15.40
N GLY A 61 -23.75 -23.79 15.97
CA GLY A 61 -24.04 -25.03 15.28
C GLY A 61 -22.77 -25.82 14.94
N PRO A 62 -22.57 -26.23 13.68
CA PRO A 62 -21.37 -26.95 13.26
C PRO A 62 -20.13 -26.04 13.07
N LYS A 63 -20.32 -24.71 13.07
CA LYS A 63 -19.27 -23.72 12.80
C LYS A 63 -18.58 -23.26 14.08
N ILE A 64 -17.27 -23.02 13.98
CA ILE A 64 -16.46 -22.36 14.99
C ILE A 64 -16.43 -20.87 14.64
N VAL A 65 -16.77 -20.03 15.61
CA VAL A 65 -16.80 -18.56 15.43
C VAL A 65 -15.88 -17.92 16.47
N PRO A 66 -15.03 -16.97 16.09
CA PRO A 66 -14.20 -16.24 17.04
C PRO A 66 -15.05 -15.32 17.93
N THR A 67 -14.66 -15.22 19.20
CA THR A 67 -15.18 -14.18 20.11
C THR A 67 -14.54 -12.84 19.81
N HIS A 68 -15.06 -11.76 20.42
CA HIS A 68 -14.42 -10.44 20.34
C HIS A 68 -12.98 -10.48 20.86
N VAL A 69 -12.73 -11.20 21.96
CA VAL A 69 -11.39 -11.39 22.53
C VAL A 69 -10.45 -12.11 21.54
N ALA A 70 -10.96 -13.07 20.78
CA ALA A 70 -10.19 -13.76 19.74
C ALA A 70 -9.79 -12.80 18.60
N LEU A 71 -10.68 -11.88 18.20
CA LEU A 71 -10.38 -10.86 17.20
C LEU A 71 -9.34 -9.85 17.70
N GLU A 72 -9.41 -9.45 18.97
CA GLU A 72 -8.39 -8.62 19.61
C GLU A 72 -7.04 -9.34 19.68
N ALA A 73 -7.04 -10.62 20.08
CA ALA A 73 -5.84 -11.44 20.09
C ALA A 73 -5.23 -11.58 18.68
N LYS A 74 -6.06 -11.78 17.66
CA LYS A 74 -5.61 -11.80 16.26
C LYS A 74 -4.92 -10.48 15.87
N ARG A 75 -5.47 -9.36 16.27
CA ARG A 75 -4.92 -8.04 15.95
C ARG A 75 -3.58 -7.77 16.61
N HIS A 76 -3.39 -8.23 17.84
CA HIS A 76 -2.22 -7.91 18.65
C HIS A 76 -1.16 -9.01 18.72
N ILE A 77 -1.55 -10.28 18.74
CA ILE A 77 -0.64 -11.42 18.97
C ILE A 77 -0.16 -12.03 17.65
N LEU A 78 -1.02 -12.11 16.63
CA LEU A 78 -0.62 -12.72 15.36
C LEU A 78 0.56 -11.99 14.68
N PRO A 79 0.65 -10.65 14.69
CA PRO A 79 1.86 -9.96 14.20
C PRO A 79 3.12 -10.36 14.98
N LEU A 80 3.05 -10.46 16.30
CA LEU A 80 4.21 -10.85 17.14
C LEU A 80 4.70 -12.27 16.85
N LEU A 81 3.79 -13.21 16.56
CA LEU A 81 4.17 -14.56 16.12
C LEU A 81 4.91 -14.54 14.80
N ARG A 82 4.43 -13.75 13.84
CA ARG A 82 5.10 -13.59 12.55
C ARG A 82 6.49 -12.98 12.70
N ASP A 83 6.61 -11.96 13.54
CA ASP A 83 7.90 -11.32 13.84
C ASP A 83 8.89 -12.29 14.50
N PHE A 84 8.38 -13.17 15.40
CA PHE A 84 9.18 -14.22 16.00
C PHE A 84 9.65 -15.27 14.99
N ASP A 85 8.76 -15.74 14.11
CA ASP A 85 9.13 -16.69 13.05
C ASP A 85 10.16 -16.09 12.09
N GLU A 86 10.01 -14.81 11.75
CA GLU A 86 10.98 -14.11 10.90
C GLU A 86 12.34 -13.94 11.60
N ALA A 87 12.33 -13.62 12.89
CA ALA A 87 13.56 -13.56 13.67
C ALA A 87 14.29 -14.92 13.67
N LEU A 88 13.54 -16.03 13.83
CA LEU A 88 14.09 -17.37 13.74
C LEU A 88 14.63 -17.69 12.33
N LEU A 89 13.93 -17.29 11.27
CA LEU A 89 14.41 -17.46 9.90
C LEU A 89 15.68 -16.64 9.65
N THR A 90 15.73 -15.41 10.16
CA THR A 90 16.92 -14.55 10.08
C THR A 90 18.11 -15.18 10.82
N ILE A 91 17.90 -15.74 12.01
CA ILE A 91 18.92 -16.46 12.77
C ILE A 91 19.39 -17.72 12.03
N LYS A 92 18.47 -18.49 11.45
CA LYS A 92 18.78 -19.70 10.65
C LYS A 92 19.46 -19.35 9.32
N ALA A 93 19.15 -18.17 8.76
CA ALA A 93 19.76 -17.64 7.53
C ALA A 93 21.04 -16.84 7.79
N SER A 94 21.56 -16.81 9.02
CA SER A 94 22.79 -16.11 9.37
C SER A 94 23.99 -16.70 8.58
N GLY A 95 24.19 -16.16 7.37
CA GLY A 95 25.11 -16.62 6.31
C GLY A 95 24.57 -16.35 4.90
N LYS A 96 23.26 -16.03 4.73
CA LYS A 96 22.65 -15.63 3.45
C LYS A 96 21.87 -14.32 3.67
N GLU A 97 22.58 -13.22 3.75
CA GLU A 97 22.00 -11.88 3.98
C GLU A 97 21.01 -11.41 2.91
N GLU A 98 20.96 -12.11 1.76
CA GLU A 98 20.12 -11.82 0.60
C GLU A 98 18.86 -12.71 0.52
N SER A 99 18.40 -13.22 1.63
CA SER A 99 17.20 -14.08 1.71
C SER A 99 16.21 -13.59 2.78
N GLY A 100 14.94 -14.02 2.67
CA GLY A 100 13.89 -13.75 3.63
C GLY A 100 12.83 -12.77 3.11
N THR A 101 11.91 -12.37 3.97
CA THR A 101 10.75 -11.56 3.60
C THR A 101 11.05 -10.06 3.75
N ILE A 102 10.60 -9.26 2.78
CA ILE A 102 10.52 -7.79 2.86
C ILE A 102 9.04 -7.41 2.93
N ARG A 103 8.65 -6.71 3.99
CA ARG A 103 7.28 -6.23 4.20
C ARG A 103 7.14 -4.80 3.69
N ILE A 104 6.27 -4.59 2.71
CA ILE A 104 6.12 -3.27 2.07
C ILE A 104 4.69 -2.77 2.25
N GLY A 105 4.56 -1.58 2.83
CA GLY A 105 3.32 -0.82 2.85
C GLY A 105 3.24 0.11 1.64
N ALA A 106 2.14 0.06 0.92
CA ALA A 106 1.90 0.98 -0.19
C ALA A 106 0.40 1.24 -0.37
N ARG A 107 0.07 2.35 -1.00
CA ARG A 107 -1.32 2.69 -1.32
C ARG A 107 -1.88 1.78 -2.41
N PRO A 108 -3.19 1.51 -2.38
CA PRO A 108 -3.83 0.61 -3.34
C PRO A 108 -3.54 0.95 -4.80
N GLY A 109 -3.59 2.24 -5.16
CA GLY A 109 -3.33 2.70 -6.53
C GLY A 109 -1.89 2.43 -6.98
N LEU A 110 -0.91 2.79 -6.15
CA LEU A 110 0.51 2.56 -6.44
C LEU A 110 0.82 1.06 -6.53
N MET A 111 0.21 0.27 -5.65
CA MET A 111 0.37 -1.17 -5.61
C MET A 111 -0.02 -1.81 -6.94
N GLN A 112 -1.26 -1.60 -7.37
CA GLN A 112 -1.82 -2.30 -8.53
C GLN A 112 -1.14 -1.90 -9.84
N ALA A 113 -0.83 -0.62 -10.00
CA ALA A 113 -0.34 -0.12 -11.26
C ALA A 113 1.18 -0.30 -11.46
N HIS A 114 1.98 -0.25 -10.38
CA HIS A 114 3.43 -0.07 -10.55
C HIS A 114 4.30 -0.93 -9.66
N LEU A 115 3.87 -1.25 -8.43
CA LEU A 115 4.75 -1.94 -7.51
C LEU A 115 4.92 -3.41 -7.90
N VAL A 116 3.85 -4.10 -8.27
CA VAL A 116 3.88 -5.54 -8.60
C VAL A 116 4.87 -5.89 -9.71
N PRO A 117 4.95 -5.17 -10.85
CA PRO A 117 5.98 -5.44 -11.87
C PRO A 117 7.40 -5.28 -11.34
N LEU A 118 7.65 -4.27 -10.50
CA LEU A 118 8.96 -4.01 -9.90
C LEU A 118 9.34 -5.09 -8.89
N LEU A 119 8.39 -5.55 -8.08
CA LEU A 119 8.65 -6.66 -7.16
C LEU A 119 9.05 -7.94 -7.92
N LYS A 120 8.36 -8.23 -9.03
CA LYS A 120 8.68 -9.36 -9.90
C LYS A 120 10.07 -9.20 -10.53
N GLU A 121 10.42 -8.01 -11.01
CA GLU A 121 11.74 -7.70 -11.57
C GLU A 121 12.84 -7.91 -10.52
N PHE A 122 12.67 -7.36 -9.32
CA PHE A 122 13.62 -7.54 -8.23
C PHE A 122 13.74 -9.00 -7.79
N GLN A 123 12.63 -9.72 -7.68
CA GLN A 123 12.64 -11.14 -7.28
C GLN A 123 13.35 -12.03 -8.30
N SER A 124 13.39 -11.65 -9.59
CA SER A 124 14.19 -12.36 -10.59
C SER A 124 15.70 -12.20 -10.36
N LEU A 125 16.14 -11.09 -9.77
CA LEU A 125 17.54 -10.83 -9.39
C LEU A 125 17.90 -11.51 -8.05
N TYR A 126 16.92 -11.59 -7.13
CA TYR A 126 17.09 -12.14 -5.78
C TYR A 126 16.00 -13.18 -5.47
N PRO A 127 16.10 -14.40 -6.03
CA PRO A 127 15.00 -15.40 -5.93
C PRO A 127 14.67 -15.88 -4.52
N GLN A 128 15.58 -15.68 -3.57
CA GLN A 128 15.40 -16.07 -2.17
C GLN A 128 14.72 -14.97 -1.32
N ILE A 129 14.43 -13.81 -1.93
CA ILE A 129 13.67 -12.74 -1.28
C ILE A 129 12.20 -12.92 -1.62
N THR A 130 11.37 -12.91 -0.58
CA THR A 130 9.91 -12.91 -0.68
C THR A 130 9.35 -11.57 -0.24
N PHE A 131 8.12 -11.27 -0.65
CA PHE A 131 7.46 -10.01 -0.33
C PHE A 131 6.15 -10.26 0.40
N ASP A 132 5.92 -9.49 1.45
CA ASP A 132 4.64 -9.39 2.14
C ASP A 132 4.11 -7.97 1.97
N ILE A 133 2.93 -7.82 1.33
CA ILE A 133 2.49 -6.53 0.83
C ILE A 133 1.21 -6.10 1.52
N PHE A 134 1.26 -4.92 2.13
CA PHE A 134 0.14 -4.32 2.83
C PHE A 134 -0.36 -3.10 2.09
N THR A 135 -1.64 -3.08 1.76
CA THR A 135 -2.28 -1.88 1.23
C THR A 135 -2.91 -1.09 2.37
N ASP A 136 -2.31 0.02 2.71
CA ASP A 136 -2.84 0.95 3.70
C ASP A 136 -2.55 2.39 3.27
N ASP A 137 -3.51 3.28 3.49
CA ASP A 137 -3.36 4.72 3.30
C ASP A 137 -2.89 5.43 4.58
N ASP A 138 -2.77 4.70 5.70
CA ASP A 138 -2.40 5.27 7.00
C ASP A 138 -0.90 5.09 7.29
N PRO A 139 -0.10 6.17 7.30
CA PRO A 139 1.32 6.11 7.69
C PRO A 139 1.57 5.52 9.08
N ARG A 140 0.53 5.50 9.95
CA ARG A 140 0.63 4.89 11.29
C ARG A 140 0.74 3.35 11.25
N ALA A 141 0.46 2.71 10.12
CA ALA A 141 0.73 1.28 9.93
C ALA A 141 2.22 0.94 10.15
N PHE A 142 3.10 1.88 9.80
CA PHE A 142 4.53 1.82 10.10
C PHE A 142 4.83 1.71 11.59
N MET A 143 4.17 2.54 12.39
CA MET A 143 4.38 2.62 13.85
C MET A 143 3.91 1.36 14.59
N ARG A 144 3.19 0.47 13.90
CA ARG A 144 2.75 -0.83 14.44
C ARG A 144 3.73 -1.96 14.15
N GLY A 145 4.92 -1.67 13.58
CA GLY A 145 5.94 -2.67 13.25
C GLY A 145 5.53 -3.69 12.19
N GLN A 146 4.53 -3.36 11.37
CA GLN A 146 3.97 -4.29 10.39
C GLN A 146 4.69 -4.26 9.03
N THR A 147 5.53 -3.24 8.78
CA THR A 147 6.20 -3.05 7.50
C THR A 147 7.68 -2.70 7.68
N ASP A 148 8.54 -3.19 6.80
CA ASP A 148 9.95 -2.82 6.71
C ASP A 148 10.13 -1.53 5.91
N LEU A 149 9.31 -1.36 4.87
CA LEU A 149 9.34 -0.24 3.92
C LEU A 149 7.94 0.30 3.69
N MET A 150 7.83 1.61 3.49
CA MET A 150 6.56 2.24 3.13
C MET A 150 6.76 3.35 2.09
N LEU A 151 5.84 3.40 1.12
CA LEU A 151 5.79 4.39 0.05
C LEU A 151 4.70 5.43 0.34
N TYR A 152 5.05 6.73 0.28
CA TYR A 152 4.11 7.81 0.59
C TYR A 152 4.48 9.14 -0.12
N TYR A 153 3.60 10.14 -0.05
CA TYR A 153 3.81 11.48 -0.56
C TYR A 153 4.12 12.47 0.56
N GLY A 154 5.11 13.31 0.32
CA GLY A 154 5.60 14.29 1.29
C GLY A 154 6.40 13.67 2.43
N PRO A 155 7.26 14.43 3.10
CA PRO A 155 8.02 13.94 4.24
C PRO A 155 7.11 13.70 5.44
N VAL A 156 7.32 12.60 6.16
CA VAL A 156 6.60 12.29 7.42
C VAL A 156 7.24 13.02 8.59
N ASN A 157 8.53 13.39 8.48
CA ASN A 157 9.31 14.08 9.52
C ASN A 157 9.30 13.32 10.87
N ASN A 158 9.43 11.98 10.81
CA ASN A 158 9.49 11.15 12.01
C ASN A 158 10.95 10.75 12.28
N PRO A 159 11.54 11.12 13.45
CA PRO A 159 12.95 10.84 13.76
C PRO A 159 13.28 9.35 13.86
N ASN A 160 12.28 8.48 13.99
CA ASN A 160 12.46 7.02 14.00
C ASN A 160 12.46 6.37 12.62
N LEU A 161 12.30 7.17 11.55
CA LEU A 161 12.29 6.72 10.17
C LEU A 161 13.46 7.29 9.40
N ILE A 162 14.00 6.46 8.52
CA ILE A 162 14.94 6.88 7.48
C ILE A 162 14.13 7.07 6.21
N GLU A 163 14.01 8.32 5.77
CA GLU A 163 13.23 8.71 4.60
C GLU A 163 14.18 8.90 3.41
N THR A 164 13.90 8.21 2.33
CA THR A 164 14.62 8.37 1.06
C THR A 164 13.69 9.00 0.03
N TRP A 165 14.08 10.15 -0.50
CA TRP A 165 13.39 10.79 -1.61
C TRP A 165 13.57 9.97 -2.89
N ILE A 166 12.47 9.70 -3.59
CA ILE A 166 12.49 8.94 -4.85
C ILE A 166 12.47 9.91 -6.02
N THR A 167 11.38 10.65 -6.17
CA THR A 167 11.14 11.55 -7.29
C THR A 167 10.02 12.54 -6.96
N ARG A 168 9.89 13.56 -7.80
CA ARG A 168 8.75 14.47 -7.79
C ARG A 168 7.66 13.95 -8.74
N SER A 169 6.48 13.65 -8.20
CA SER A 169 5.34 13.15 -8.98
C SER A 169 4.79 14.25 -9.88
N VAL A 170 4.85 14.03 -11.17
CA VAL A 170 4.15 14.86 -12.15
C VAL A 170 2.68 14.52 -12.09
N LEU A 171 1.82 15.54 -11.95
CA LEU A 171 0.37 15.43 -11.94
C LEU A 171 -0.16 16.02 -13.26
N ILE A 172 -0.90 15.21 -14.01
CA ILE A 172 -1.37 15.58 -15.36
C ILE A 172 -2.87 15.79 -15.31
N PRO A 173 -3.36 17.01 -15.56
CA PRO A 173 -4.77 17.26 -15.83
C PRO A 173 -5.20 16.53 -17.11
N CYS A 174 -6.22 15.67 -17.01
CA CYS A 174 -6.67 14.87 -18.16
C CYS A 174 -8.16 14.54 -18.10
N ALA A 175 -8.69 14.19 -19.27
CA ALA A 175 -10.05 13.69 -19.48
C ALA A 175 -10.06 12.71 -20.65
N SER A 176 -11.18 12.02 -20.90
CA SER A 176 -11.33 11.21 -22.11
C SER A 176 -11.55 12.08 -23.35
N PRO A 177 -11.12 11.64 -24.56
CA PRO A 177 -11.37 12.34 -25.81
C PRO A 177 -12.84 12.63 -26.06
N GLU A 178 -13.72 11.68 -25.73
CA GLU A 178 -15.16 11.79 -25.92
C GLU A 178 -15.78 12.86 -25.03
N TYR A 179 -15.32 12.98 -23.77
CA TYR A 179 -15.74 14.08 -22.90
C TYR A 179 -15.33 15.44 -23.49
N ILE A 180 -14.10 15.54 -24.00
CA ILE A 180 -13.60 16.76 -24.61
C ILE A 180 -14.35 17.10 -25.90
N ALA A 181 -14.72 16.09 -26.70
CA ALA A 181 -15.51 16.28 -27.90
C ALA A 181 -16.93 16.84 -27.60
N SER A 182 -17.53 16.42 -26.48
CA SER A 182 -18.88 16.87 -26.08
C SER A 182 -18.89 18.21 -25.33
N GLU A 183 -17.95 18.44 -24.41
CA GLU A 183 -17.96 19.60 -23.49
C GLU A 183 -16.94 20.70 -23.87
N GLY A 184 -16.07 20.41 -24.83
CA GLY A 184 -15.00 21.32 -25.26
C GLY A 184 -13.69 21.13 -24.50
N MET A 185 -12.59 21.64 -25.08
CA MET A 185 -11.25 21.59 -24.51
C MET A 185 -11.03 22.80 -23.59
N PRO A 186 -10.84 22.63 -22.28
CA PRO A 186 -10.46 23.73 -21.39
C PRO A 186 -8.99 24.08 -21.62
N MET A 187 -8.71 25.34 -21.94
CA MET A 187 -7.36 25.83 -22.18
C MET A 187 -6.78 26.52 -20.95
N THR A 188 -7.63 27.06 -20.09
CA THR A 188 -7.26 27.83 -18.90
C THR A 188 -8.07 27.40 -17.67
N PRO A 189 -7.58 27.70 -16.44
CA PRO A 189 -8.35 27.45 -15.23
C PRO A 189 -9.75 28.04 -15.18
N LYS A 190 -9.98 29.16 -15.87
CA LYS A 190 -11.30 29.82 -15.96
C LYS A 190 -12.32 28.99 -16.73
N ASP A 191 -11.88 28.15 -17.66
CA ASP A 191 -12.76 27.34 -18.49
C ASP A 191 -13.43 26.22 -17.69
N LEU A 192 -12.80 25.83 -16.57
CA LEU A 192 -13.27 24.74 -15.71
C LEU A 192 -14.68 24.98 -15.12
N ILE A 193 -15.14 26.24 -15.07
CA ILE A 193 -16.50 26.57 -14.61
C ILE A 193 -17.61 25.95 -15.50
N ARG A 194 -17.27 25.48 -16.69
CA ARG A 194 -18.18 24.77 -17.59
C ARG A 194 -18.09 23.25 -17.50
N HIS A 195 -17.12 22.74 -16.77
CA HIS A 195 -16.79 21.32 -16.74
C HIS A 195 -17.12 20.67 -15.39
N THR A 196 -17.31 19.35 -15.42
CA THR A 196 -17.40 18.51 -14.22
C THR A 196 -16.00 18.12 -13.75
N GLY A 197 -15.69 18.40 -12.48
CA GLY A 197 -14.43 18.02 -11.85
C GLY A 197 -14.52 16.64 -11.18
N ILE A 198 -13.54 15.79 -11.47
CA ILE A 198 -13.32 14.54 -10.74
C ILE A 198 -12.28 14.82 -9.67
N ILE A 199 -12.71 14.78 -8.40
CA ILE A 199 -11.89 15.19 -7.25
C ILE A 199 -11.45 13.95 -6.45
N TYR A 200 -10.14 13.76 -6.36
CA TYR A 200 -9.59 12.76 -5.44
C TYR A 200 -9.64 13.29 -4.01
N THR A 201 -10.24 12.52 -3.09
CA THR A 201 -10.41 12.87 -1.67
C THR A 201 -9.82 11.83 -0.72
N GLY A 202 -8.96 10.93 -1.23
CA GLY A 202 -8.26 9.96 -0.40
C GLY A 202 -7.23 10.63 0.53
N ARG A 203 -6.75 9.87 1.50
CA ARG A 203 -5.81 10.36 2.53
C ARG A 203 -4.42 10.69 1.99
N ALA A 204 -4.12 10.27 0.76
CA ALA A 204 -2.81 10.44 0.14
C ALA A 204 -2.38 11.89 0.00
N ARG A 205 -3.32 12.76 -0.33
CA ARG A 205 -3.11 14.19 -0.49
C ARG A 205 -4.45 14.93 -0.37
N LYS A 206 -4.36 16.19 -0.01
CA LYS A 206 -5.54 17.09 -0.09
C LYS A 206 -5.72 17.55 -1.54
N PRO A 207 -6.96 17.75 -2.01
CA PRO A 207 -7.21 18.43 -3.28
C PRO A 207 -6.56 19.83 -3.26
N SER A 208 -6.02 20.25 -4.39
CA SER A 208 -5.50 21.62 -4.55
C SER A 208 -6.61 22.52 -5.06
N ASP A 209 -6.71 23.72 -4.50
CA ASP A 209 -7.61 24.77 -4.99
C ASP A 209 -6.91 25.71 -5.99
N LEU A 210 -5.64 25.41 -6.30
CA LEU A 210 -4.78 26.22 -7.16
C LEU A 210 -4.24 25.39 -8.33
N LEU A 211 -4.16 26.05 -9.49
CA LEU A 211 -3.37 25.59 -10.63
C LEU A 211 -2.21 26.53 -10.86
N GLU A 212 -1.11 25.99 -11.36
CA GLU A 212 0.15 26.70 -11.58
C GLU A 212 0.61 26.55 -13.04
N LEU A 213 1.15 27.63 -13.59
CA LEU A 213 1.85 27.66 -14.87
C LEU A 213 2.95 28.72 -14.82
N ASN A 214 4.20 28.35 -15.06
CA ASN A 214 5.36 29.25 -15.10
C ASN A 214 5.46 30.13 -13.83
N GLY A 215 5.23 29.56 -12.65
CA GLY A 215 5.26 30.28 -11.37
C GLY A 215 4.03 31.16 -11.07
N LYS A 216 3.09 31.24 -11.98
CA LYS A 216 1.82 31.95 -11.76
C LYS A 216 0.78 30.97 -11.24
N GLN A 217 0.20 31.26 -10.08
CA GLN A 217 -0.87 30.48 -9.47
C GLN A 217 -2.23 31.17 -9.64
N THR A 218 -3.27 30.38 -9.83
CA THR A 218 -4.65 30.87 -9.92
C THR A 218 -5.64 29.84 -9.39
N GLY A 219 -6.71 30.31 -8.77
CA GLY A 219 -7.85 29.50 -8.37
C GLY A 219 -8.73 29.12 -9.56
N TYR A 220 -9.60 28.17 -9.35
CA TYR A 220 -10.57 27.71 -10.35
C TYR A 220 -11.89 27.27 -9.69
N HIS A 221 -12.94 27.15 -10.50
CA HIS A 221 -14.26 26.69 -10.08
C HIS A 221 -14.78 25.65 -11.06
N TRP A 222 -15.57 24.71 -10.56
CA TRP A 222 -16.23 23.69 -11.35
C TRP A 222 -17.71 23.99 -11.54
N LYS A 223 -18.30 23.55 -12.65
CA LYS A 223 -19.74 23.48 -12.86
C LYS A 223 -20.38 22.51 -11.86
N SER A 224 -19.77 21.35 -11.69
CA SER A 224 -20.17 20.28 -10.76
C SER A 224 -18.96 19.42 -10.39
N THR A 225 -19.08 18.58 -9.37
CA THR A 225 -17.97 17.70 -8.96
C THR A 225 -18.45 16.30 -8.63
N MET A 226 -17.62 15.32 -8.95
CA MET A 226 -17.68 13.95 -8.45
C MET A 226 -16.47 13.68 -7.56
N ARG A 227 -16.68 13.06 -6.41
CA ARG A 227 -15.62 12.88 -5.39
C ARG A 227 -15.33 11.40 -5.17
N PHE A 228 -14.04 11.04 -5.23
CA PHE A 228 -13.57 9.66 -5.08
C PHE A 228 -12.45 9.60 -4.06
N ASN A 229 -12.51 8.66 -3.14
CA ASN A 229 -11.42 8.39 -2.17
C ASN A 229 -10.37 7.39 -2.71
N ASN A 230 -10.57 6.85 -3.91
CA ASN A 230 -9.67 5.93 -4.58
C ASN A 230 -9.26 6.49 -5.94
N ILE A 231 -7.95 6.59 -6.20
CA ILE A 231 -7.42 7.18 -7.45
C ILE A 231 -7.75 6.34 -8.69
N LEU A 232 -7.85 5.02 -8.56
CA LEU A 232 -8.20 4.14 -9.68
C LEU A 232 -9.67 4.30 -10.07
N SER A 233 -10.56 4.51 -9.09
CA SER A 233 -11.97 4.84 -9.34
C SER A 233 -12.11 6.21 -9.98
N ALA A 234 -11.31 7.20 -9.56
CA ALA A 234 -11.25 8.52 -10.19
C ALA A 234 -10.76 8.44 -11.65
N LYS A 235 -9.73 7.60 -11.92
CA LYS A 235 -9.26 7.32 -13.28
C LYS A 235 -10.35 6.67 -14.14
N ALA A 236 -11.02 5.65 -13.62
CA ALA A 236 -12.11 4.97 -14.32
C ALA A 236 -13.26 5.94 -14.66
N ALA A 237 -13.59 6.86 -13.76
CA ALA A 237 -14.59 7.90 -14.03
C ALA A 237 -14.15 8.85 -15.15
N ALA A 238 -12.88 9.24 -15.21
CA ALA A 238 -12.34 10.07 -16.28
C ALA A 238 -12.43 9.36 -17.65
N ILE A 239 -12.06 8.09 -17.71
CA ILE A 239 -12.19 7.24 -18.92
C ILE A 239 -13.66 7.08 -19.30
N ALA A 240 -14.56 6.91 -18.33
CA ALA A 240 -16.01 6.82 -18.55
C ALA A 240 -16.70 8.15 -18.84
N GLN A 241 -15.98 9.18 -19.29
CA GLN A 241 -16.51 10.47 -19.75
C GLN A 241 -17.20 11.30 -18.64
N ALA A 242 -16.92 11.02 -17.35
CA ALA A 242 -17.60 11.68 -16.23
C ALA A 242 -17.09 13.11 -15.96
N GLY A 243 -15.91 13.48 -16.50
CA GLY A 243 -15.33 14.80 -16.25
C GLY A 243 -13.81 14.86 -16.39
N ILE A 244 -13.23 15.90 -15.83
CA ILE A 244 -11.80 16.21 -15.84
C ILE A 244 -11.21 15.91 -14.46
N ILE A 245 -10.08 15.22 -14.42
CA ILE A 245 -9.26 15.09 -13.22
C ILE A 245 -8.00 15.97 -13.36
N LEU A 246 -7.70 16.79 -12.35
CA LEU A 246 -6.57 17.74 -12.43
C LEU A 246 -5.26 17.16 -11.87
N ASP A 247 -5.36 16.21 -10.98
CA ASP A 247 -4.27 15.74 -10.16
C ASP A 247 -3.97 14.24 -10.37
N MET A 248 -4.12 13.78 -11.61
CA MET A 248 -3.80 12.40 -11.96
C MET A 248 -2.27 12.20 -12.01
N PRO A 249 -1.69 11.37 -11.12
CA PRO A 249 -0.26 11.11 -11.20
C PRO A 249 0.12 10.48 -12.54
N MET A 250 1.19 10.96 -13.16
CA MET A 250 1.67 10.55 -14.48
C MET A 250 1.72 9.02 -14.62
N HIS A 251 2.25 8.33 -13.61
CA HIS A 251 2.34 6.89 -13.61
C HIS A 251 0.97 6.18 -13.62
N HIS A 252 -0.13 6.84 -13.25
CA HIS A 252 -1.48 6.26 -13.33
C HIS A 252 -2.18 6.51 -14.66
N CYS A 253 -1.78 7.52 -15.43
CA CYS A 253 -2.42 7.87 -16.70
C CYS A 253 -1.51 7.68 -17.93
N TYR A 254 -0.24 7.35 -17.73
CA TYR A 254 0.73 7.22 -18.82
C TYR A 254 0.26 6.27 -19.93
N LYS A 255 -0.18 5.06 -19.56
CA LYS A 255 -0.63 4.07 -20.53
C LYS A 255 -1.86 4.52 -21.29
N GLU A 256 -2.80 5.12 -20.60
CA GLU A 256 -4.05 5.60 -21.16
C GLU A 256 -3.82 6.84 -22.07
N ILE A 257 -2.86 7.70 -21.75
CA ILE A 257 -2.47 8.80 -22.63
C ILE A 257 -1.80 8.26 -23.91
N VAL A 258 -0.88 7.29 -23.76
CA VAL A 258 -0.22 6.66 -24.93
C VAL A 258 -1.23 5.90 -25.79
N ALA A 259 -2.24 5.27 -25.20
CA ALA A 259 -3.31 4.57 -25.89
C ALA A 259 -4.38 5.50 -26.48
N GLY A 260 -4.36 6.81 -26.13
CA GLY A 260 -5.39 7.77 -26.56
C GLY A 260 -6.71 7.68 -25.81
N GLU A 261 -6.78 6.93 -24.71
CA GLU A 261 -7.97 6.80 -23.85
C GLU A 261 -8.13 8.03 -22.92
N LEU A 262 -7.04 8.72 -22.64
CA LEU A 262 -7.02 10.00 -21.93
C LEU A 262 -6.21 11.01 -22.73
N VAL A 263 -6.66 12.25 -22.71
CA VAL A 263 -5.94 13.39 -23.30
C VAL A 263 -5.61 14.42 -22.22
N PRO A 264 -4.39 14.96 -22.22
CA PRO A 264 -4.03 16.08 -21.37
C PRO A 264 -4.84 17.33 -21.72
N VAL A 265 -5.19 18.09 -20.69
CA VAL A 265 -5.97 19.35 -20.84
C VAL A 265 -5.23 20.52 -20.20
N LEU A 266 -5.79 21.73 -20.29
CA LEU A 266 -5.30 22.97 -19.66
C LEU A 266 -3.94 23.50 -20.15
N ASN A 267 -3.44 23.04 -21.29
CA ASN A 267 -2.26 23.62 -21.96
C ASN A 267 -1.07 23.93 -21.01
N GLY A 268 -0.72 22.97 -20.15
CA GLY A 268 0.40 23.09 -19.22
C GLY A 268 0.08 23.64 -17.84
N TRP A 269 -1.14 24.12 -17.56
CA TRP A 269 -1.56 24.37 -16.18
C TRP A 269 -1.66 23.05 -15.41
N HIS A 270 -1.08 22.99 -14.23
CA HIS A 270 -1.06 21.79 -13.39
C HIS A 270 -1.27 22.14 -11.92
N VAL A 271 -1.65 21.17 -11.12
CA VAL A 271 -1.62 21.31 -9.65
C VAL A 271 -0.18 21.19 -9.14
N PRO A 272 0.15 21.72 -7.94
CA PRO A 272 1.47 21.59 -7.36
C PRO A 272 1.91 20.12 -7.30
N GLN A 273 3.14 19.85 -7.69
CA GLN A 273 3.71 18.51 -7.74
C GLN A 273 3.93 17.95 -6.33
N LEU A 274 3.97 16.63 -6.23
CA LEU A 274 4.13 15.91 -4.95
C LEU A 274 5.47 15.19 -4.90
N GLU A 275 6.15 15.33 -3.78
CA GLU A 275 7.37 14.58 -3.51
C GLU A 275 7.04 13.14 -3.11
N ASN A 276 7.68 12.16 -3.72
CA ASN A 276 7.57 10.74 -3.38
C ASN A 276 8.73 10.30 -2.51
N TYR A 277 8.39 9.59 -1.46
CA TYR A 277 9.35 9.03 -0.52
C TYR A 277 9.10 7.54 -0.32
N ILE A 278 10.18 6.83 0.01
CA ILE A 278 10.14 5.53 0.65
C ILE A 278 10.84 5.67 2.00
N ALA A 279 10.27 5.11 3.04
CA ALA A 279 10.91 5.08 4.33
C ALA A 279 11.03 3.68 4.90
N CYS A 280 11.99 3.51 5.80
CA CYS A 280 12.15 2.34 6.63
C CYS A 280 12.43 2.74 8.08
N THR A 281 12.26 1.81 9.02
CA THR A 281 12.73 2.01 10.39
C THR A 281 14.26 1.94 10.44
N VAL A 282 14.85 2.50 11.51
CA VAL A 282 16.30 2.42 11.73
C VAL A 282 16.78 0.95 11.82
N GLU A 283 15.93 0.06 12.35
CA GLU A 283 16.19 -1.38 12.45
C GLU A 283 16.14 -2.04 11.08
N SER A 284 15.09 -1.81 10.30
CA SER A 284 14.93 -2.36 8.95
C SER A 284 16.04 -1.90 8.01
N ALA A 285 16.55 -0.66 8.18
CA ALA A 285 17.68 -0.13 7.41
C ALA A 285 19.00 -0.88 7.62
N LYS A 286 19.15 -1.64 8.70
CA LYS A 286 20.32 -2.47 8.96
C LYS A 286 20.25 -3.83 8.28
N VAL A 287 19.08 -4.23 7.77
CA VAL A 287 18.84 -5.53 7.15
C VAL A 287 19.27 -5.50 5.70
N LYS A 288 20.21 -6.34 5.31
CA LYS A 288 20.84 -6.32 3.97
C LYS A 288 19.85 -6.41 2.82
N ARG A 289 18.86 -7.34 2.89
CA ARG A 289 17.84 -7.47 1.85
C ARG A 289 17.00 -6.20 1.68
N VAL A 290 16.73 -5.47 2.78
CA VAL A 290 15.98 -4.20 2.74
C VAL A 290 16.81 -3.10 2.08
N GLN A 291 18.12 -3.02 2.38
CA GLN A 291 19.05 -2.08 1.74
C GLN A 291 19.13 -2.33 0.24
N LEU A 292 19.35 -3.58 -0.18
CA LEU A 292 19.42 -3.98 -1.58
C LEU A 292 18.14 -3.58 -2.33
N PHE A 293 16.99 -3.89 -1.76
CA PHE A 293 15.71 -3.51 -2.37
C PHE A 293 15.54 -1.99 -2.43
N LEU A 294 15.84 -1.27 -1.36
CA LEU A 294 15.69 0.18 -1.28
C LEU A 294 16.53 0.89 -2.34
N GLU A 295 17.82 0.55 -2.45
CA GLU A 295 18.74 1.12 -3.42
C GLU A 295 18.29 0.85 -4.85
N TRP A 296 18.02 -0.42 -5.17
CA TRP A 296 17.55 -0.84 -6.48
C TRP A 296 16.22 -0.18 -6.84
N PHE A 297 15.25 -0.19 -5.91
CA PHE A 297 13.91 0.34 -6.14
C PHE A 297 13.92 1.85 -6.43
N VAL A 298 14.67 2.63 -5.64
CA VAL A 298 14.78 4.08 -5.83
C VAL A 298 15.37 4.40 -7.20
N GLN A 299 16.46 3.72 -7.58
CA GLN A 299 17.07 3.90 -8.88
C GLN A 299 16.10 3.52 -10.01
N ARG A 300 15.51 2.34 -9.94
CA ARG A 300 14.62 1.84 -10.98
C ARG A 300 13.37 2.69 -11.16
N ARG A 301 12.82 3.20 -10.06
CA ARG A 301 11.69 4.15 -10.10
C ARG A 301 12.05 5.45 -10.78
N ARG A 302 13.25 6.00 -10.55
CA ARG A 302 13.74 7.21 -11.22
C ARG A 302 13.90 7.01 -12.73
N GLU A 303 14.44 5.88 -13.14
CA GLU A 303 14.58 5.50 -14.54
C GLU A 303 13.22 5.46 -15.24
N ILE A 304 12.27 4.70 -14.70
CA ILE A 304 10.92 4.57 -15.26
C ILE A 304 10.22 5.94 -15.33
N GLU A 305 10.30 6.75 -14.29
CA GLU A 305 9.69 8.08 -14.26
C GLU A 305 10.30 8.99 -15.33
N SER A 306 11.61 8.92 -15.51
CA SER A 306 12.34 9.67 -16.55
C SER A 306 11.93 9.22 -17.96
N GLU A 307 11.86 7.91 -18.21
CA GLU A 307 11.39 7.35 -19.48
C GLU A 307 9.99 7.78 -19.84
N MET A 308 9.05 7.67 -18.89
CA MET A 308 7.66 8.11 -19.08
C MET A 308 7.60 9.60 -19.41
N LYS A 309 8.34 10.43 -18.66
CA LYS A 309 8.38 11.86 -18.86
C LYS A 309 8.93 12.22 -20.25
N HIS A 310 10.05 11.62 -20.66
CA HIS A 310 10.64 11.81 -21.98
C HIS A 310 9.67 11.43 -23.11
N THR A 311 8.97 10.31 -22.97
CA THR A 311 7.98 9.87 -23.97
C THR A 311 6.82 10.87 -24.08
N LEU A 312 6.26 11.31 -22.95
CA LEU A 312 5.16 12.27 -22.96
C LEU A 312 5.57 13.64 -23.48
N GLN A 313 6.79 14.08 -23.22
CA GLN A 313 7.32 15.34 -23.77
C GLN A 313 7.54 15.24 -25.28
N ARG A 314 8.16 14.17 -25.75
CA ARG A 314 8.51 13.98 -27.17
C ARG A 314 7.29 13.73 -28.05
N ASP A 315 6.42 12.81 -27.64
CA ASP A 315 5.35 12.28 -28.50
C ASP A 315 4.03 13.04 -28.31
N PHE A 316 3.83 13.67 -27.17
CA PHE A 316 2.60 14.39 -26.82
C PHE A 316 2.81 15.89 -26.56
N GLY A 317 4.05 16.39 -26.65
CA GLY A 317 4.36 17.81 -26.49
C GLY A 317 4.08 18.36 -25.09
N LEU A 318 3.96 17.50 -24.08
CA LEU A 318 3.66 17.93 -22.71
C LEU A 318 4.83 18.70 -22.10
N LYS A 319 4.54 19.82 -21.48
CA LYS A 319 5.51 20.58 -20.67
C LYS A 319 5.47 20.05 -19.23
N LEU A 320 6.34 19.10 -18.89
CA LEU A 320 6.36 18.40 -17.61
C LEU A 320 7.55 18.79 -16.75
#